data_6adb847cb5d00a9891fff05e35cc508a
#
_entry.id   6adb847cb5d00a9891fff05e35cc508a
#
_cell.length_a   1.000
_cell.length_b   1.000
_cell.length_c   1.000
_cell.angle_alpha   90.00
_cell.angle_beta   90.00
_cell.angle_gamma   90.00
#
_symmetry.space_group_name_H-M   'P 1'
#
loop_
_entity.id
_entity.type
_entity.pdbx_description
1 polymer ?
#
loop_
_entity_poly.entity_id
_entity_poly.type
_entity_poly.pdbx_seq_one_letter_code
_entity_poly.pdbx_strand_id
1 'polypeptide(L)'
;MRLAKLTLSGFKSFADRTDFSFDEPIIGVVGPNGCGKSNVVDAVKWVLGERSAKSLRGSAMQDVIFAGSAARKPMGMAEVTLTFENPRLDRPLESITAAGSLPADLDPDLEPERNADSSTESFDEEELALAAGDGPVVDRTRVRDRRLPIDTDEVSVTRRLYADGRSGYLINDRKCRLRDIKELFLDTGVGTNAYSIIEQGKVDAMLLANPMERRSILEEAAGVAKFRQRKLESSRKLDAAERNLVQVREKLANTERRLRIVRGQAEKAERFRGLDERRRVLRTAIARDQFEEFDDRLAGLTRQLAAIETERRGLAAILAELEEAK
;
A
#
# COMPACT_ATOMS: atom_id res chain seq x y z
N MET A 1 -4.38 -29.93 16.94
CA MET A 1 -3.98 -29.83 15.52
C MET A 1 -2.94 -30.88 15.25
N ARG A 2 -3.12 -31.73 14.24
CA ARG A 2 -2.21 -32.77 13.80
C ARG A 2 -2.14 -32.71 12.27
N LEU A 3 -0.95 -32.93 11.69
CA LEU A 3 -0.83 -33.13 10.25
C LEU A 3 -1.43 -34.50 9.91
N ALA A 4 -2.50 -34.54 9.12
CA ALA A 4 -3.20 -35.74 8.74
C ALA A 4 -2.71 -36.29 7.39
N LYS A 5 -2.48 -35.38 6.43
CA LYS A 5 -2.13 -35.79 5.06
C LYS A 5 -1.19 -34.81 4.38
N LEU A 6 -0.29 -35.32 3.56
CA LEU A 6 0.54 -34.56 2.63
C LEU A 6 0.33 -35.10 1.21
N THR A 7 -0.09 -34.25 0.30
CA THR A 7 -0.25 -34.57 -1.12
C THR A 7 0.79 -33.81 -1.94
N LEU A 8 1.52 -34.50 -2.78
CA LEU A 8 2.53 -33.96 -3.67
C LEU A 8 2.16 -34.25 -5.13
N SER A 9 2.38 -33.31 -6.02
CA SER A 9 2.24 -33.49 -7.47
C SER A 9 3.21 -32.58 -8.20
N GLY A 10 4.02 -33.12 -9.11
CA GLY A 10 5.00 -32.34 -9.86
C GLY A 10 6.11 -31.73 -9.00
N PHE A 11 6.31 -32.17 -7.77
CA PHE A 11 7.27 -31.59 -6.83
C PHE A 11 8.56 -32.39 -6.76
N LYS A 12 9.67 -31.80 -7.16
CA LYS A 12 11.02 -32.39 -7.16
C LYS A 12 11.05 -33.80 -7.76
N SER A 13 11.20 -34.85 -6.93
CA SER A 13 11.23 -36.27 -7.37
C SER A 13 9.82 -36.86 -7.51
N PHE A 14 8.76 -36.18 -7.09
CA PHE A 14 7.40 -36.67 -7.16
C PHE A 14 6.66 -36.11 -8.37
N ALA A 15 6.80 -36.78 -9.52
CA ALA A 15 6.14 -36.39 -10.76
C ALA A 15 4.61 -36.61 -10.66
N ASP A 16 4.21 -37.81 -10.22
CA ASP A 16 2.79 -38.17 -10.06
C ASP A 16 2.26 -37.67 -8.71
N ARG A 17 0.93 -37.60 -8.63
CA ARG A 17 0.28 -37.35 -7.36
C ARG A 17 0.60 -38.48 -6.38
N THR A 18 1.23 -38.10 -5.29
CA THR A 18 1.62 -39.01 -4.22
C THR A 18 1.04 -38.52 -2.91
N ASP A 19 0.31 -39.38 -2.22
CA ASP A 19 -0.34 -39.09 -0.95
C ASP A 19 0.40 -39.80 0.19
N PHE A 20 0.68 -39.07 1.27
CA PHE A 20 1.21 -39.57 2.53
C PHE A 20 0.17 -39.33 3.61
N SER A 21 -0.35 -40.40 4.25
CA SER A 21 -1.24 -40.30 5.41
C SER A 21 -0.43 -40.43 6.69
N PHE A 22 -0.81 -39.67 7.71
CA PHE A 22 -0.15 -39.59 8.99
C PHE A 22 -1.14 -39.95 10.10
N ASP A 23 -1.58 -41.23 10.12
CA ASP A 23 -2.62 -41.70 11.00
C ASP A 23 -2.09 -41.96 12.42
N GLU A 24 -0.80 -42.32 12.52
CA GLU A 24 -0.14 -42.64 13.80
C GLU A 24 0.63 -41.41 14.36
N PRO A 25 0.81 -41.35 15.71
CA PRO A 25 1.58 -40.24 16.33
C PRO A 25 3.05 -40.19 15.93
N ILE A 26 3.65 -41.35 15.61
CA ILE A 26 5.06 -41.48 15.20
C ILE A 26 5.10 -42.30 13.92
N ILE A 27 5.62 -41.68 12.88
CA ILE A 27 5.73 -42.25 11.54
C ILE A 27 7.17 -42.17 11.04
N GLY A 28 7.71 -43.30 10.57
CA GLY A 28 9.04 -43.39 9.96
C GLY A 28 8.96 -43.44 8.43
N VAL A 29 9.62 -42.52 7.74
CA VAL A 29 9.80 -42.57 6.28
C VAL A 29 11.14 -43.16 5.97
N VAL A 30 11.16 -44.41 5.49
CA VAL A 30 12.37 -45.17 5.19
C VAL A 30 12.54 -45.42 3.70
N GLY A 31 13.75 -45.58 3.26
CA GLY A 31 14.07 -45.87 1.86
C GLY A 31 15.55 -45.65 1.53
N PRO A 32 16.05 -46.09 0.35
CA PRO A 32 17.42 -45.89 -0.05
C PRO A 32 17.81 -44.41 -0.24
N ASN A 33 19.12 -44.14 -0.38
CA ASN A 33 19.57 -42.78 -0.68
C ASN A 33 19.06 -42.32 -2.06
N GLY A 34 18.63 -41.08 -2.18
CA GLY A 34 18.12 -40.51 -3.42
C GLY A 34 16.63 -40.77 -3.73
N CYS A 35 15.92 -41.57 -2.96
CA CYS A 35 14.49 -41.87 -3.21
C CYS A 35 13.51 -40.72 -2.87
N GLY A 36 14.00 -39.56 -2.43
CA GLY A 36 13.17 -38.40 -2.19
C GLY A 36 12.71 -38.18 -0.74
N LYS A 37 13.22 -38.94 0.25
CA LYS A 37 12.86 -38.75 1.68
C LYS A 37 12.97 -37.31 2.16
N SER A 38 14.08 -36.65 1.85
CA SER A 38 14.28 -35.25 2.22
C SER A 38 13.37 -34.29 1.43
N ASN A 39 12.88 -34.68 0.26
CA ASN A 39 11.95 -33.85 -0.51
C ASN A 39 10.56 -33.77 0.15
N VAL A 40 10.20 -34.75 0.99
CA VAL A 40 8.99 -34.68 1.82
C VAL A 40 9.10 -33.55 2.84
N VAL A 41 10.26 -33.43 3.51
CA VAL A 41 10.52 -32.31 4.44
C VAL A 41 10.51 -30.95 3.72
N ASP A 42 11.16 -30.90 2.54
CA ASP A 42 11.17 -29.67 1.72
C ASP A 42 9.76 -29.26 1.31
N ALA A 43 8.90 -30.21 0.98
CA ALA A 43 7.51 -29.94 0.62
C ALA A 43 6.72 -29.32 1.78
N VAL A 44 6.88 -29.85 2.98
CA VAL A 44 6.26 -29.28 4.19
C VAL A 44 6.72 -27.83 4.41
N LYS A 45 8.04 -27.60 4.39
CA LYS A 45 8.63 -26.25 4.52
C LYS A 45 8.11 -25.30 3.46
N TRP A 46 8.05 -25.78 2.23
CA TRP A 46 7.63 -24.98 1.10
C TRP A 46 6.19 -24.46 1.24
N VAL A 47 5.24 -25.34 1.62
CA VAL A 47 3.83 -24.96 1.84
C VAL A 47 3.70 -23.97 3.01
N LEU A 48 4.49 -24.15 4.08
CA LEU A 48 4.48 -23.26 5.25
C LEU A 48 5.06 -21.87 4.96
N GLY A 49 5.56 -21.62 3.74
CA GLY A 49 5.95 -20.31 3.30
C GLY A 49 7.45 -20.07 3.17
N GLU A 50 8.27 -21.15 3.05
CA GLU A 50 9.69 -21.01 2.74
C GLU A 50 9.87 -20.39 1.35
N ARG A 51 10.66 -19.32 1.27
CA ARG A 51 10.98 -18.58 0.02
C ARG A 51 12.42 -18.74 -0.43
N SER A 52 13.28 -19.25 0.43
CA SER A 52 14.69 -19.48 0.08
C SER A 52 14.85 -20.74 -0.73
N ALA A 53 15.29 -20.61 -1.99
CA ALA A 53 15.64 -21.75 -2.82
C ALA A 53 16.74 -22.59 -2.18
N LYS A 54 17.72 -21.95 -1.52
CA LYS A 54 18.82 -22.64 -0.81
C LYS A 54 18.31 -23.51 0.34
N SER A 55 17.32 -23.01 1.13
CA SER A 55 16.67 -23.77 2.20
C SER A 55 15.95 -25.02 1.66
N LEU A 56 15.51 -24.96 0.42
CA LEU A 56 14.89 -26.08 -0.30
C LEU A 56 15.90 -26.86 -1.17
N ARG A 57 17.20 -26.66 -0.95
CA ARG A 57 18.30 -27.36 -1.69
C ARG A 57 18.21 -27.15 -3.20
N GLY A 58 17.74 -26.00 -3.66
CA GLY A 58 17.70 -25.57 -5.05
C GLY A 58 18.55 -24.32 -5.28
N SER A 59 18.80 -23.98 -6.53
CA SER A 59 19.43 -22.73 -6.96
C SER A 59 18.38 -21.62 -7.26
N ALA A 60 17.25 -22.04 -7.81
CA ALA A 60 16.09 -21.19 -8.09
C ALA A 60 14.81 -21.80 -7.50
N MET A 61 13.78 -20.97 -7.31
CA MET A 61 12.50 -21.47 -6.77
C MET A 61 11.84 -22.46 -7.74
N GLN A 62 12.05 -22.31 -9.04
CA GLN A 62 11.54 -23.23 -10.07
C GLN A 62 12.11 -24.65 -9.94
N ASP A 63 13.24 -24.83 -9.25
CA ASP A 63 13.84 -26.15 -9.02
C ASP A 63 12.98 -27.07 -8.13
N VAL A 64 11.91 -26.53 -7.53
CA VAL A 64 10.93 -27.37 -6.85
C VAL A 64 9.99 -28.09 -7.81
N ILE A 65 9.93 -27.67 -9.10
CA ILE A 65 9.14 -28.33 -10.12
C ILE A 65 9.92 -29.54 -10.62
N PHE A 66 9.24 -30.66 -10.88
CA PHE A 66 9.85 -31.86 -11.44
C PHE A 66 10.51 -31.55 -12.80
N ALA A 67 11.82 -31.61 -12.83
CA ALA A 67 12.64 -31.25 -13.99
C ALA A 67 12.61 -32.27 -15.12
N GLY A 68 11.93 -33.41 -14.94
CA GLY A 68 11.90 -34.51 -15.87
C GLY A 68 12.92 -35.61 -15.50
N SER A 69 12.84 -36.71 -16.21
CA SER A 69 13.76 -37.84 -16.11
C SER A 69 13.98 -38.46 -17.53
N ALA A 70 14.86 -39.44 -17.64
CA ALA A 70 15.05 -40.18 -18.90
C ALA A 70 13.73 -40.74 -19.49
N ALA A 71 12.76 -41.07 -18.64
CA ALA A 71 11.47 -41.67 -19.01
C ALA A 71 10.30 -40.68 -19.01
N ARG A 72 10.47 -39.45 -18.49
CA ARG A 72 9.37 -38.51 -18.30
C ARG A 72 9.77 -37.07 -18.63
N LYS A 73 8.85 -36.34 -19.26
CA LYS A 73 9.03 -34.91 -19.57
C LYS A 73 8.91 -34.07 -18.27
N PRO A 74 9.52 -32.89 -18.25
CA PRO A 74 9.35 -31.92 -17.17
C PRO A 74 7.87 -31.59 -16.98
N MET A 75 7.48 -31.27 -15.72
CA MET A 75 6.14 -30.80 -15.41
C MET A 75 6.07 -29.28 -15.55
N GLY A 76 4.89 -28.74 -15.86
CA GLY A 76 4.64 -27.29 -15.94
C GLY A 76 4.30 -26.66 -14.59
N MET A 77 4.09 -27.46 -13.54
CA MET A 77 3.62 -26.99 -12.24
C MET A 77 4.03 -27.96 -11.13
N ALA A 78 4.34 -27.43 -9.96
CA ALA A 78 4.40 -28.15 -8.70
C ALA A 78 3.24 -27.77 -7.80
N GLU A 79 2.61 -28.75 -7.19
CA GLU A 79 1.53 -28.56 -6.22
C GLU A 79 1.81 -29.43 -4.97
N VAL A 80 1.68 -28.79 -3.82
CA VAL A 80 1.78 -29.46 -2.52
C VAL A 80 0.64 -29.02 -1.63
N THR A 81 -0.05 -29.99 -1.03
CA THR A 81 -1.15 -29.75 -0.09
C THR A 81 -0.86 -30.42 1.25
N LEU A 82 -0.95 -29.66 2.33
CA LEU A 82 -0.94 -30.14 3.70
C LEU A 82 -2.36 -30.11 4.24
N THR A 83 -2.84 -31.21 4.80
CA THR A 83 -4.14 -31.29 5.48
C THR A 83 -3.92 -31.50 6.96
N PHE A 84 -4.48 -30.62 7.77
CA PHE A 84 -4.39 -30.64 9.21
C PHE A 84 -5.74 -30.94 9.84
N GLU A 85 -5.76 -31.78 10.85
CA GLU A 85 -6.91 -31.93 11.76
C GLU A 85 -7.00 -30.71 12.66
N ASN A 86 -8.20 -30.16 12.77
CA ASN A 86 -8.52 -29.01 13.59
C ASN A 86 -9.73 -29.26 14.49
N PRO A 87 -9.63 -30.23 15.39
CA PRO A 87 -10.75 -30.57 16.29
C PRO A 87 -11.08 -29.41 17.21
N ARG A 88 -12.31 -29.38 17.67
CA ARG A 88 -12.73 -28.45 18.73
C ARG A 88 -12.00 -28.79 20.03
N LEU A 89 -11.63 -27.77 20.76
CA LEU A 89 -10.97 -27.88 22.06
C LEU A 89 -12.03 -27.93 23.17
N ASP A 90 -11.85 -28.82 24.14
CA ASP A 90 -12.75 -28.93 25.29
C ASP A 90 -12.76 -27.65 26.16
N ARG A 91 -11.75 -26.79 26.04
CA ARG A 91 -11.65 -25.49 26.70
C ARG A 91 -11.22 -24.41 25.72
N PRO A 92 -11.87 -23.22 25.70
CA PRO A 92 -11.45 -22.10 24.88
C PRO A 92 -10.02 -21.65 25.18
N LEU A 93 -9.26 -21.31 24.17
CA LEU A 93 -7.85 -20.85 24.30
C LEU A 93 -7.66 -19.63 25.22
N GLU A 94 -8.68 -18.81 25.43
CA GLU A 94 -8.62 -17.65 26.35
C GLU A 94 -8.44 -18.03 27.82
N SER A 95 -8.86 -19.19 28.23
CA SER A 95 -8.65 -19.66 29.61
C SER A 95 -7.20 -19.99 29.91
N ILE A 96 -6.38 -20.20 28.89
CA ILE A 96 -4.95 -20.51 29.00
C ILE A 96 -4.11 -19.24 29.05
N THR A 97 -4.54 -18.19 28.34
CA THR A 97 -3.82 -16.89 28.31
C THR A 97 -4.12 -15.99 29.50
N ALA A 98 -5.29 -16.15 30.14
CA ALA A 98 -5.66 -15.38 31.34
C ALA A 98 -4.89 -15.79 32.62
N ALA A 99 -4.29 -16.98 32.63
CA ALA A 99 -3.48 -17.45 33.78
C ALA A 99 -2.04 -16.88 33.78
N GLY A 100 -1.61 -16.22 32.74
CA GLY A 100 -0.31 -15.58 32.57
C GLY A 100 -0.44 -14.07 32.36
N SER A 101 -0.99 -13.34 33.32
CA SER A 101 -0.81 -11.88 33.37
C SER A 101 0.68 -11.60 33.53
N LEU A 102 1.30 -11.11 32.45
CA LEU A 102 2.67 -10.58 32.50
C LEU A 102 2.74 -9.48 33.56
N PRO A 103 3.80 -9.46 34.41
CA PRO A 103 4.05 -8.34 35.32
C PRO A 103 4.10 -7.04 34.53
N ALA A 104 3.49 -6.00 35.09
CA ALA A 104 3.42 -4.65 34.47
C ALA A 104 4.76 -3.90 34.40
N ASP A 105 5.86 -4.53 34.87
CA ASP A 105 7.17 -3.89 35.01
C ASP A 105 8.12 -4.30 33.88
N LEU A 106 7.72 -4.11 32.62
CA LEU A 106 8.67 -4.12 31.51
C LEU A 106 9.13 -2.69 31.24
N ASP A 107 10.42 -2.48 31.57
CA ASP A 107 11.17 -1.25 31.37
C ASP A 107 10.94 -0.68 29.95
N PRO A 108 10.41 0.56 29.79
CA PRO A 108 10.11 1.15 28.48
C PRO A 108 11.36 1.56 27.70
N ASP A 109 12.58 1.50 28.29
CA ASP A 109 13.80 2.07 27.72
C ASP A 109 14.70 1.09 26.97
N LEU A 110 14.22 -0.12 26.63
CA LEU A 110 14.96 -1.00 25.73
C LEU A 110 14.80 -0.52 24.28
N GLU A 111 15.68 0.38 23.87
CA GLU A 111 15.85 0.79 22.48
C GLU A 111 16.10 -0.44 21.58
N PRO A 112 15.39 -0.58 20.46
CA PRO A 112 15.66 -1.65 19.50
C PRO A 112 16.93 -1.32 18.75
N GLU A 113 18.01 -2.05 19.01
CA GLU A 113 19.22 -2.01 18.18
C GLU A 113 18.82 -2.23 16.70
N ARG A 114 19.20 -1.26 15.88
CA ARG A 114 19.02 -1.27 14.42
C ARG A 114 19.97 -2.29 13.82
N ASN A 115 19.52 -3.52 13.65
CA ASN A 115 20.19 -4.44 12.74
C ASN A 115 19.93 -4.00 11.30
N ALA A 116 20.96 -3.42 10.70
CA ALA A 116 21.05 -3.11 9.28
C ALA A 116 21.19 -4.42 8.49
N ASP A 117 20.08 -5.06 8.20
CA ASP A 117 19.96 -6.03 7.12
C ASP A 117 18.55 -5.85 6.51
N SER A 118 18.39 -4.68 5.89
CA SER A 118 17.26 -4.39 5.02
C SER A 118 17.63 -4.82 3.61
N SER A 119 17.48 -6.11 3.31
CA SER A 119 17.14 -6.49 1.95
C SER A 119 15.78 -5.86 1.67
N THR A 120 15.78 -4.80 0.90
CA THR A 120 14.62 -4.15 0.31
C THR A 120 13.89 -5.21 -0.50
N GLU A 121 12.92 -5.87 0.12
CA GLU A 121 11.94 -6.68 -0.61
C GLU A 121 11.11 -5.69 -1.42
N SER A 122 11.37 -5.62 -2.72
CA SER A 122 10.48 -5.02 -3.70
C SER A 122 9.16 -5.78 -3.62
N PHE A 123 8.11 -5.13 -3.15
CA PHE A 123 6.76 -5.66 -3.23
C PHE A 123 6.37 -5.63 -4.71
N ASP A 124 6.22 -6.81 -5.31
CA ASP A 124 5.74 -6.94 -6.67
C ASP A 124 4.32 -6.34 -6.75
N GLU A 125 4.14 -5.35 -7.63
CA GLU A 125 2.85 -4.71 -7.88
C GLU A 125 1.77 -5.71 -8.35
N GLU A 126 2.15 -6.87 -8.86
CA GLU A 126 1.24 -7.98 -9.18
C GLU A 126 0.57 -8.59 -7.94
N GLU A 127 1.19 -8.53 -6.76
CA GLU A 127 0.58 -9.00 -5.51
C GLU A 127 -0.56 -8.08 -5.05
N LEU A 128 -0.55 -6.82 -5.49
CA LEU A 128 -1.61 -5.85 -5.20
C LEU A 128 -2.84 -6.04 -6.11
N ALA A 129 -2.64 -6.45 -7.36
CA ALA A 129 -3.72 -6.60 -8.34
C ALA A 129 -4.60 -7.84 -8.11
N LEU A 130 -4.06 -8.89 -7.48
CA LEU A 130 -4.81 -10.09 -7.07
C LEU A 130 -5.66 -9.86 -5.80
N ALA A 131 -5.61 -8.69 -5.20
CA ALA A 131 -6.25 -8.34 -3.93
C ALA A 131 -7.74 -7.99 -4.03
N ALA A 132 -8.30 -7.91 -5.22
CA ALA A 132 -9.71 -7.56 -5.44
C ALA A 132 -10.66 -8.77 -5.50
N GLY A 133 -10.20 -9.97 -5.16
CA GLY A 133 -11.02 -11.17 -5.06
C GLY A 133 -11.40 -11.43 -3.61
N ASP A 134 -12.66 -11.70 -3.41
CA ASP A 134 -13.36 -12.13 -2.18
C ASP A 134 -12.61 -13.29 -1.48
N GLY A 135 -11.50 -12.95 -0.80
CA GLY A 135 -10.72 -13.89 -0.01
C GLY A 135 -11.53 -14.33 1.20
N PRO A 136 -11.34 -15.54 1.73
CA PRO A 136 -12.05 -15.98 2.92
C PRO A 136 -11.73 -14.99 4.04
N VAL A 137 -12.73 -14.24 4.45
CA VAL A 137 -12.69 -13.49 5.70
C VAL A 137 -12.50 -14.55 6.77
N VAL A 138 -11.26 -14.71 7.25
CA VAL A 138 -10.99 -15.46 8.47
C VAL A 138 -11.69 -14.68 9.56
N ASP A 139 -12.91 -15.09 9.90
CA ASP A 139 -13.70 -14.44 10.94
C ASP A 139 -13.05 -14.78 12.30
N ARG A 140 -12.09 -13.97 12.68
CA ARG A 140 -11.25 -14.12 13.87
C ARG A 140 -12.04 -13.98 15.18
N THR A 141 -13.29 -13.53 15.09
CA THR A 141 -14.11 -13.27 16.29
C THR A 141 -14.93 -14.47 16.75
N ARG A 142 -15.14 -15.48 15.89
CA ARG A 142 -16.09 -16.58 16.15
C ARG A 142 -15.46 -17.92 16.52
N VAL A 143 -14.17 -18.17 16.25
CA VAL A 143 -13.57 -19.49 16.46
C VAL A 143 -12.50 -19.42 17.55
N ARG A 144 -12.96 -19.43 18.81
CA ARG A 144 -12.07 -19.46 19.99
C ARG A 144 -11.83 -20.88 20.53
N ASP A 145 -12.56 -21.84 20.02
CA ASP A 145 -12.57 -23.23 20.45
C ASP A 145 -11.74 -24.17 19.56
N ARG A 146 -10.98 -23.63 18.59
CA ARG A 146 -10.11 -24.39 17.70
C ARG A 146 -8.68 -23.82 17.67
N ARG A 147 -7.70 -24.68 17.38
CA ARG A 147 -6.28 -24.23 17.26
C ARG A 147 -6.03 -23.39 16.02
N LEU A 148 -6.64 -23.76 14.89
CA LEU A 148 -6.65 -22.91 13.69
C LEU A 148 -7.93 -22.08 13.67
N PRO A 149 -7.87 -20.80 13.33
CA PRO A 149 -9.02 -19.88 13.35
C PRO A 149 -9.93 -20.09 12.12
N ILE A 150 -10.29 -21.34 11.84
CA ILE A 150 -11.15 -21.78 10.75
C ILE A 150 -12.14 -22.78 11.31
N ASP A 151 -13.44 -22.58 11.06
CA ASP A 151 -14.50 -23.43 11.58
C ASP A 151 -14.74 -24.65 10.69
N THR A 152 -13.69 -25.48 10.54
CA THR A 152 -13.73 -26.77 9.86
C THR A 152 -12.90 -27.76 10.66
N ASP A 153 -13.28 -29.03 10.66
CA ASP A 153 -12.56 -30.11 11.35
C ASP A 153 -11.23 -30.44 10.64
N GLU A 154 -11.16 -30.16 9.36
CA GLU A 154 -9.95 -30.28 8.57
C GLU A 154 -9.64 -28.94 7.90
N VAL A 155 -8.35 -28.62 7.83
CA VAL A 155 -7.84 -27.42 7.13
C VAL A 155 -6.77 -27.86 6.14
N SER A 156 -7.03 -27.64 4.86
CA SER A 156 -6.08 -27.89 3.80
C SER A 156 -5.36 -26.60 3.40
N VAL A 157 -4.04 -26.65 3.30
CA VAL A 157 -3.21 -25.54 2.82
C VAL A 157 -2.45 -26.02 1.62
N THR A 158 -2.67 -25.37 0.47
CA THR A 158 -2.08 -25.73 -0.81
C THR A 158 -1.19 -24.61 -1.33
N ARG A 159 -0.01 -24.96 -1.82
CA ARG A 159 0.84 -24.08 -2.60
C ARG A 159 1.05 -24.64 -3.98
N ARG A 160 0.94 -23.79 -5.00
CA ARG A 160 1.20 -24.07 -6.42
C ARG A 160 2.29 -23.16 -6.92
N LEU A 161 3.18 -23.70 -7.75
CA LEU A 161 4.16 -22.92 -8.51
C LEU A 161 4.13 -23.38 -9.95
N TYR A 162 3.97 -22.43 -10.84
CA TYR A 162 3.97 -22.66 -12.28
C TYR A 162 5.37 -22.41 -12.85
N ALA A 163 5.67 -23.03 -13.99
CA ALA A 163 6.98 -22.87 -14.66
C ALA A 163 7.28 -21.42 -15.09
N ASP A 164 6.23 -20.61 -15.28
CA ASP A 164 6.31 -19.18 -15.56
C ASP A 164 6.68 -18.32 -14.33
N GLY A 165 6.84 -18.94 -13.15
CA GLY A 165 7.18 -18.28 -11.89
C GLY A 165 5.99 -17.84 -11.06
N ARG A 166 4.75 -17.91 -11.58
CA ARG A 166 3.56 -17.56 -10.81
C ARG A 166 3.36 -18.52 -9.65
N SER A 167 3.11 -17.99 -8.45
CA SER A 167 2.79 -18.77 -7.25
C SER A 167 1.33 -18.57 -6.85
N GLY A 168 0.65 -19.67 -6.50
CA GLY A 168 -0.70 -19.66 -5.96
C GLY A 168 -0.72 -20.26 -4.56
N TYR A 169 -1.52 -19.66 -3.69
CA TYR A 169 -1.76 -20.15 -2.32
C TYR A 169 -3.24 -20.35 -2.10
N LEU A 170 -3.62 -21.46 -1.45
CA LEU A 170 -5.02 -21.76 -1.14
C LEU A 170 -5.15 -22.27 0.29
N ILE A 171 -6.25 -21.92 0.94
CA ILE A 171 -6.71 -22.49 2.21
C ILE A 171 -8.12 -23.02 1.95
N ASN A 172 -8.34 -24.33 2.18
CA ASN A 172 -9.60 -25.01 1.87
C ASN A 172 -10.10 -24.68 0.45
N ASP A 173 -9.19 -24.81 -0.55
CA ASP A 173 -9.41 -24.55 -1.99
C ASP A 173 -9.77 -23.09 -2.34
N ARG A 174 -9.76 -22.18 -1.38
CA ARG A 174 -9.93 -20.74 -1.62
C ARG A 174 -8.59 -20.04 -1.76
N LYS A 175 -8.45 -19.19 -2.77
CA LYS A 175 -7.23 -18.42 -2.97
C LYS A 175 -6.97 -17.49 -1.78
N CYS A 176 -5.73 -17.46 -1.32
CA CYS A 176 -5.28 -16.63 -0.22
C CYS A 176 -3.88 -16.07 -0.51
N ARG A 177 -3.35 -15.23 0.37
CA ARG A 177 -1.99 -14.71 0.29
C ARG A 177 -1.05 -15.54 1.16
N LEU A 178 0.24 -15.53 0.82
CA LEU A 178 1.26 -16.14 1.66
C LEU A 178 1.24 -15.61 3.11
N ARG A 179 0.90 -14.34 3.29
CA ARG A 179 0.74 -13.73 4.61
C ARG A 179 -0.35 -14.43 5.44
N ASP A 180 -1.44 -14.79 4.80
CA ASP A 180 -2.59 -15.45 5.48
C ASP A 180 -2.19 -16.84 5.97
N ILE A 181 -1.39 -17.58 5.17
CA ILE A 181 -0.82 -18.87 5.57
C ILE A 181 0.14 -18.69 6.76
N LYS A 182 1.08 -17.75 6.67
CA LYS A 182 2.00 -17.46 7.77
C LYS A 182 1.25 -17.09 9.04
N GLU A 183 0.22 -16.24 8.92
CA GLU A 183 -0.59 -15.81 10.05
C GLU A 183 -1.44 -16.95 10.64
N LEU A 184 -1.91 -17.88 9.79
CA LEU A 184 -2.63 -19.08 10.22
C LEU A 184 -1.78 -19.96 11.17
N PHE A 185 -0.48 -20.07 10.90
CA PHE A 185 0.40 -20.95 11.66
C PHE A 185 1.19 -20.25 12.78
N LEU A 186 1.19 -18.93 12.86
CA LEU A 186 1.99 -18.15 13.84
C LEU A 186 1.76 -18.54 15.30
N ASP A 187 0.52 -18.99 15.64
CA ASP A 187 0.16 -19.36 17.02
C ASP A 187 0.24 -20.87 17.28
N THR A 188 0.56 -21.65 16.25
CA THR A 188 0.49 -23.13 16.34
C THR A 188 1.84 -23.78 16.64
N GLY A 189 2.92 -22.99 16.62
CA GLY A 189 4.30 -23.48 16.69
C GLY A 189 4.75 -24.20 15.42
N VAL A 190 3.93 -24.19 14.37
CA VAL A 190 4.25 -24.77 13.04
C VAL A 190 4.51 -23.62 12.08
N GLY A 191 5.76 -23.25 11.87
CA GLY A 191 6.15 -22.16 10.96
C GLY A 191 7.43 -22.48 10.21
N THR A 192 7.79 -21.68 9.22
CA THR A 192 9.03 -21.87 8.42
C THR A 192 10.29 -21.77 9.27
N ASN A 193 10.27 -20.96 10.31
CA ASN A 193 11.38 -20.80 11.26
C ASN A 193 11.17 -21.62 12.53
N ALA A 194 10.02 -22.31 12.65
CA ALA A 194 9.69 -23.06 13.84
C ALA A 194 10.71 -24.20 14.06
N TYR A 195 11.11 -24.37 15.28
CA TYR A 195 11.92 -25.51 15.71
C TYR A 195 11.17 -26.86 15.59
N SER A 196 9.89 -26.82 15.21
CA SER A 196 9.08 -28.00 14.91
C SER A 196 9.59 -28.80 13.69
N ILE A 197 10.39 -28.19 12.80
CA ILE A 197 11.05 -28.88 11.68
C ILE A 197 12.55 -28.91 11.96
N ILE A 198 13.02 -30.03 12.53
CA ILE A 198 14.43 -30.21 12.87
C ILE A 198 15.15 -30.88 11.68
N GLU A 199 16.01 -30.12 11.03
CA GLU A 199 16.90 -30.61 9.97
C GLU A 199 18.23 -31.10 10.51
N GLN A 200 18.91 -31.89 9.70
CA GLN A 200 20.29 -32.35 10.02
C GLN A 200 21.20 -31.12 10.20
N GLY A 201 21.89 -31.06 11.32
CA GLY A 201 22.79 -29.94 11.67
C GLY A 201 22.11 -28.69 12.26
N LYS A 202 20.78 -28.61 12.27
CA LYS A 202 20.04 -27.46 12.86
C LYS A 202 20.18 -27.44 14.40
N VAL A 203 20.26 -28.60 15.05
CA VAL A 203 20.49 -28.68 16.51
C VAL A 203 21.86 -28.12 16.86
N ASP A 204 22.89 -28.50 16.12
CA ASP A 204 24.25 -27.96 16.31
C ASP A 204 24.29 -26.47 16.10
N ALA A 205 23.63 -25.96 15.05
CA ALA A 205 23.49 -24.53 14.80
C ALA A 205 22.78 -23.81 15.95
N MET A 206 21.74 -24.38 16.56
CA MET A 206 21.07 -23.80 17.72
C MET A 206 21.96 -23.77 18.98
N LEU A 207 22.79 -24.78 19.19
CA LEU A 207 23.74 -24.82 20.30
C LEU A 207 24.84 -23.76 20.16
N LEU A 208 25.27 -23.53 18.91
CA LEU A 208 26.28 -22.53 18.56
C LEU A 208 25.71 -21.13 18.32
N ALA A 209 24.38 -20.98 18.31
CA ALA A 209 23.70 -19.74 18.06
C ALA A 209 24.08 -18.66 19.05
N ASN A 210 24.13 -17.43 18.59
CA ASN A 210 24.35 -16.26 19.44
C ASN A 210 23.16 -16.01 20.41
N PRO A 211 23.30 -15.20 21.47
CA PRO A 211 22.23 -14.96 22.43
C PRO A 211 20.94 -14.42 21.82
N MET A 212 21.03 -13.59 20.75
CA MET A 212 19.87 -13.02 20.06
C MET A 212 19.09 -14.08 19.27
N GLU A 213 19.80 -14.98 18.60
CA GLU A 213 19.18 -16.09 17.88
C GLU A 213 18.51 -17.07 18.84
N ARG A 214 19.16 -17.41 19.97
CA ARG A 214 18.53 -18.24 21.03
C ARG A 214 17.28 -17.60 21.61
N ARG A 215 17.31 -16.28 21.82
CA ARG A 215 16.14 -15.55 22.28
C ARG A 215 14.99 -15.64 21.28
N SER A 216 15.27 -15.50 19.97
CA SER A 216 14.25 -15.63 18.92
C SER A 216 13.58 -17.02 18.95
N ILE A 217 14.36 -18.08 19.19
CA ILE A 217 13.84 -19.45 19.30
C ILE A 217 12.94 -19.58 20.53
N LEU A 218 13.33 -19.02 21.67
CA LEU A 218 12.54 -19.03 22.90
C LEU A 218 11.24 -18.23 22.75
N GLU A 219 11.30 -17.05 22.09
CA GLU A 219 10.14 -16.21 21.80
C GLU A 219 9.15 -16.92 20.88
N GLU A 220 9.64 -17.68 19.89
CA GLU A 220 8.82 -18.48 19.01
C GLU A 220 8.15 -19.64 19.75
N ALA A 221 8.90 -20.35 20.58
CA ALA A 221 8.38 -21.45 21.42
C ALA A 221 7.33 -20.95 22.44
N ALA A 222 7.49 -19.74 22.93
CA ALA A 222 6.54 -19.09 23.84
C ALA A 222 5.29 -18.51 23.14
N GLY A 223 5.21 -18.59 21.79
CA GLY A 223 4.07 -18.05 21.03
C GLY A 223 4.03 -16.51 20.96
N VAL A 224 5.13 -15.82 21.34
CA VAL A 224 5.19 -14.36 21.39
C VAL A 224 5.48 -13.73 20.00
N ALA A 225 5.93 -14.53 19.05
CA ALA A 225 6.35 -14.08 17.72
C ALA A 225 5.27 -13.26 17.00
N LYS A 226 4.00 -13.66 17.12
CA LYS A 226 2.84 -12.93 16.57
C LYS A 226 2.68 -11.53 17.16
N PHE A 227 2.78 -11.41 18.47
CA PHE A 227 2.65 -10.12 19.15
C PHE A 227 3.78 -9.17 18.75
N ARG A 228 5.01 -9.69 18.66
CA ARG A 228 6.17 -8.95 18.18
C ARG A 228 5.98 -8.45 16.75
N GLN A 229 5.53 -9.31 15.85
CA GLN A 229 5.26 -8.93 14.47
C GLN A 229 4.18 -7.84 14.38
N ARG A 230 3.09 -7.98 15.13
CA ARG A 230 2.03 -6.97 15.22
C ARG A 230 2.54 -5.64 15.78
N LYS A 231 3.36 -5.69 16.83
CA LYS A 231 4.00 -4.49 17.41
C LYS A 231 4.84 -3.76 16.36
N LEU A 232 5.72 -4.48 15.65
CA LEU A 232 6.55 -3.91 14.58
C LEU A 232 5.72 -3.32 13.44
N GLU A 233 4.66 -4.01 13.02
CA GLU A 233 3.77 -3.51 11.98
C GLU A 233 3.01 -2.24 12.43
N SER A 234 2.53 -2.23 13.67
CA SER A 234 1.85 -1.06 14.24
C SER A 234 2.81 0.13 14.40
N SER A 235 4.04 -0.11 14.85
CA SER A 235 5.07 0.93 14.93
C SER A 235 5.38 1.52 13.55
N ARG A 236 5.60 0.69 12.54
CA ARG A 236 5.83 1.17 11.17
C ARG A 236 4.65 1.99 10.61
N LYS A 237 3.41 1.58 10.92
CA LYS A 237 2.21 2.34 10.54
C LYS A 237 2.14 3.68 11.26
N LEU A 238 2.51 3.71 12.53
CA LEU A 238 2.57 4.95 13.32
C LEU A 238 3.60 5.92 12.75
N ASP A 239 4.83 5.45 12.50
CA ASP A 239 5.90 6.24 11.90
C ASP A 239 5.51 6.81 10.52
N ALA A 240 4.80 6.02 9.72
CA ALA A 240 4.29 6.47 8.43
C ALA A 240 3.19 7.54 8.59
N ALA A 241 2.28 7.36 9.56
CA ALA A 241 1.24 8.33 9.87
C ALA A 241 1.82 9.65 10.38
N GLU A 242 2.84 9.61 11.23
CA GLU A 242 3.55 10.81 11.72
C GLU A 242 4.21 11.58 10.57
N ARG A 243 4.92 10.89 9.67
CA ARG A 243 5.50 11.54 8.48
C ARG A 243 4.43 12.19 7.60
N ASN A 244 3.32 11.50 7.35
CA ASN A 244 2.21 12.04 6.58
C ASN A 244 1.59 13.26 7.28
N LEU A 245 1.47 13.24 8.61
CA LEU A 245 0.93 14.33 9.41
C LEU A 245 1.81 15.59 9.31
N VAL A 246 3.15 15.43 9.34
CA VAL A 246 4.10 16.53 9.12
C VAL A 246 3.88 17.15 7.73
N GLN A 247 3.79 16.33 6.68
CA GLN A 247 3.56 16.81 5.32
C GLN A 247 2.22 17.55 5.16
N VAL A 248 1.15 17.03 5.80
CA VAL A 248 -0.16 17.69 5.76
C VAL A 248 -0.13 19.03 6.47
N ARG A 249 0.55 19.12 7.63
CA ARG A 249 0.72 20.39 8.37
C ARG A 249 1.48 21.43 7.54
N GLU A 250 2.55 21.03 6.86
CA GLU A 250 3.30 21.92 5.98
C GLU A 250 2.46 22.42 4.81
N LYS A 251 1.71 21.51 4.14
CA LYS A 251 0.78 21.87 3.07
C LYS A 251 -0.29 22.84 3.55
N LEU A 252 -0.85 22.61 4.74
CA LEU A 252 -1.84 23.49 5.35
C LEU A 252 -1.26 24.90 5.57
N ALA A 253 -0.11 25.00 6.24
CA ALA A 253 0.56 26.27 6.49
C ALA A 253 0.88 27.05 5.21
N ASN A 254 1.34 26.34 4.18
CA ASN A 254 1.60 26.95 2.87
C ASN A 254 0.31 27.44 2.19
N THR A 255 -0.77 26.68 2.28
CA THR A 255 -2.07 27.05 1.71
C THR A 255 -2.67 28.24 2.44
N GLU A 256 -2.59 28.30 3.75
CA GLU A 256 -3.05 29.45 4.56
C GLU A 256 -2.25 30.72 4.23
N ARG A 257 -0.93 30.61 4.07
CA ARG A 257 -0.07 31.72 3.66
C ARG A 257 -0.48 32.22 2.27
N ARG A 258 -0.69 31.31 1.32
CA ARG A 258 -1.14 31.66 -0.03
C ARG A 258 -2.51 32.30 -0.05
N LEU A 259 -3.45 31.77 0.74
CA LEU A 259 -4.80 32.34 0.90
C LEU A 259 -4.74 33.80 1.42
N ARG A 260 -3.88 34.06 2.41
CA ARG A 260 -3.69 35.41 2.97
C ARG A 260 -3.18 36.41 1.93
N ILE A 261 -2.23 35.98 1.08
CA ILE A 261 -1.71 36.79 -0.02
C ILE A 261 -2.79 37.06 -1.07
N VAL A 262 -3.51 36.03 -1.51
CA VAL A 262 -4.57 36.15 -2.52
C VAL A 262 -5.73 37.04 -2.02
N ARG A 263 -6.12 36.90 -0.75
CA ARG A 263 -7.12 37.78 -0.13
C ARG A 263 -6.71 39.24 -0.18
N GLY A 264 -5.47 39.54 0.21
CA GLY A 264 -4.93 40.92 0.10
C GLY A 264 -4.86 41.44 -1.33
N GLN A 265 -4.57 40.59 -2.30
CA GLN A 265 -4.60 40.98 -3.72
C GLN A 265 -6.05 41.22 -4.19
N ALA A 266 -7.01 40.40 -3.79
CA ALA A 266 -8.42 40.57 -4.14
C ALA A 266 -8.98 41.92 -3.58
N GLU A 267 -8.69 42.23 -2.32
CA GLU A 267 -9.09 43.51 -1.72
C GLU A 267 -8.51 44.72 -2.45
N LYS A 268 -7.23 44.67 -2.85
CA LYS A 268 -6.60 45.69 -3.65
C LYS A 268 -7.23 45.85 -5.04
N ALA A 269 -7.52 44.74 -5.71
CA ALA A 269 -8.18 44.69 -7.00
C ALA A 269 -9.60 45.29 -6.95
N GLU A 270 -10.34 45.00 -5.89
CA GLU A 270 -11.69 45.54 -5.68
C GLU A 270 -11.64 47.09 -5.47
N ARG A 271 -10.74 47.55 -4.61
CA ARG A 271 -10.51 49.01 -4.42
C ARG A 271 -10.10 49.66 -5.73
N PHE A 272 -9.21 49.04 -6.50
CA PHE A 272 -8.78 49.60 -7.81
C PHE A 272 -9.96 49.71 -8.78
N ARG A 273 -10.84 48.69 -8.86
CA ARG A 273 -12.05 48.73 -9.71
C ARG A 273 -12.94 49.91 -9.35
N GLY A 274 -13.22 50.06 -8.06
CA GLY A 274 -14.07 51.16 -7.60
C GLY A 274 -13.46 52.57 -7.91
N LEU A 275 -12.14 52.70 -7.75
CA LEU A 275 -11.44 53.95 -8.10
C LEU A 275 -11.39 54.20 -9.63
N ASP A 276 -11.17 53.13 -10.40
CA ASP A 276 -11.13 53.25 -11.88
C ASP A 276 -12.51 53.66 -12.45
N GLU A 277 -13.58 53.09 -11.89
CA GLU A 277 -14.93 53.43 -12.27
C GLU A 277 -15.24 54.92 -11.95
N ARG A 278 -14.91 55.39 -10.73
CA ARG A 278 -15.03 56.79 -10.36
C ARG A 278 -14.18 57.70 -11.29
N ARG A 279 -12.98 57.30 -11.60
CA ARG A 279 -12.10 58.03 -12.55
C ARG A 279 -12.75 58.13 -13.92
N ARG A 280 -13.34 57.05 -14.45
CA ARG A 280 -14.04 57.04 -15.74
C ARG A 280 -15.23 58.01 -15.73
N VAL A 281 -16.07 57.92 -14.69
CA VAL A 281 -17.24 58.84 -14.57
C VAL A 281 -16.80 60.31 -14.51
N LEU A 282 -15.79 60.64 -13.70
CA LEU A 282 -15.27 62.02 -13.61
C LEU A 282 -14.67 62.49 -14.91
N ARG A 283 -13.88 61.63 -15.62
CA ARG A 283 -13.33 62.00 -16.93
C ARG A 283 -14.42 62.25 -17.97
N THR A 284 -15.46 61.43 -17.96
CA THR A 284 -16.60 61.59 -18.87
C THR A 284 -17.35 62.91 -18.55
N ALA A 285 -17.57 63.24 -17.26
CA ALA A 285 -18.22 64.48 -16.85
C ALA A 285 -17.39 65.70 -17.28
N ILE A 286 -16.09 65.71 -16.99
CA ILE A 286 -15.18 66.81 -17.41
C ILE A 286 -15.16 66.94 -18.94
N ALA A 287 -15.11 65.84 -19.67
CA ALA A 287 -15.10 65.89 -21.13
C ALA A 287 -16.42 66.45 -21.69
N ARG A 288 -17.55 66.16 -21.05
CA ARG A 288 -18.86 66.69 -21.42
C ARG A 288 -18.90 68.19 -21.16
N ASP A 289 -18.50 68.61 -19.95
CA ASP A 289 -18.48 70.04 -19.62
C ASP A 289 -17.57 70.87 -20.57
N GLN A 290 -16.40 70.34 -20.91
CA GLN A 290 -15.52 70.97 -21.89
C GLN A 290 -16.15 70.99 -23.30
N PHE A 291 -16.84 69.94 -23.71
CA PHE A 291 -17.54 69.89 -24.97
C PHE A 291 -18.64 70.93 -25.03
N GLU A 292 -19.47 71.06 -24.02
CA GLU A 292 -20.49 72.09 -23.89
C GLU A 292 -19.90 73.50 -23.95
N GLU A 293 -18.78 73.78 -23.27
CA GLU A 293 -18.06 75.07 -23.33
C GLU A 293 -17.55 75.38 -24.77
N PHE A 294 -16.97 74.36 -25.42
CA PHE A 294 -16.50 74.55 -26.83
C PHE A 294 -17.67 74.75 -27.78
N ASP A 295 -18.79 74.06 -27.60
CA ASP A 295 -19.97 74.19 -28.47
C ASP A 295 -20.58 75.62 -28.33
N ASP A 296 -20.74 76.10 -27.09
CA ASP A 296 -21.17 77.50 -26.84
C ASP A 296 -20.24 78.53 -27.44
N ARG A 297 -18.91 78.32 -27.36
CA ARG A 297 -17.93 79.21 -27.93
C ARG A 297 -17.96 79.22 -29.45
N LEU A 298 -18.17 78.01 -30.05
CA LEU A 298 -18.30 77.86 -31.51
C LEU A 298 -19.59 78.51 -32.02
N ALA A 299 -20.69 78.40 -31.31
CA ALA A 299 -21.96 79.02 -31.58
C ALA A 299 -21.83 80.59 -31.52
N GLY A 300 -21.09 81.04 -30.49
CA GLY A 300 -20.75 82.52 -30.36
C GLY A 300 -19.93 83.07 -31.54
N LEU A 301 -18.88 82.37 -31.87
CA LEU A 301 -18.03 82.76 -33.02
C LEU A 301 -18.76 82.69 -34.35
N THR A 302 -19.63 81.69 -34.55
CA THR A 302 -20.47 81.58 -35.77
C THR A 302 -21.44 82.74 -35.91
N ARG A 303 -22.06 83.19 -34.78
CA ARG A 303 -22.94 84.33 -34.74
C ARG A 303 -22.15 85.61 -35.10
N GLN A 304 -20.94 85.79 -34.51
CA GLN A 304 -20.08 86.97 -34.84
C GLN A 304 -19.65 86.92 -36.29
N LEU A 305 -19.29 85.82 -36.86
CA LEU A 305 -18.91 85.68 -38.25
C LEU A 305 -20.06 86.06 -39.21
N ALA A 306 -21.30 85.56 -38.90
CA ALA A 306 -22.49 85.91 -39.65
C ALA A 306 -22.83 87.43 -39.58
N ALA A 307 -22.62 88.08 -38.43
CA ALA A 307 -22.77 89.54 -38.27
C ALA A 307 -21.75 90.32 -39.12
N ILE A 308 -20.50 89.92 -39.06
CA ILE A 308 -19.43 90.53 -39.87
C ILE A 308 -19.65 90.32 -41.39
N GLU A 309 -20.14 89.14 -41.79
CA GLU A 309 -20.49 88.90 -43.19
C GLU A 309 -21.66 89.76 -43.65
N THR A 310 -22.65 89.99 -42.82
CA THR A 310 -23.77 90.88 -43.16
C THR A 310 -23.33 92.34 -43.25
N GLU A 311 -22.48 92.83 -42.34
CA GLU A 311 -21.88 94.13 -42.43
C GLU A 311 -21.03 94.28 -43.70
N ARG A 312 -20.20 93.32 -44.01
CA ARG A 312 -19.36 93.29 -45.20
C ARG A 312 -20.20 93.38 -46.48
N ARG A 313 -21.34 92.61 -46.54
CA ARG A 313 -22.27 92.67 -47.71
C ARG A 313 -22.94 94.02 -47.80
N GLY A 314 -23.38 94.61 -46.66
CA GLY A 314 -23.90 95.96 -46.62
C GLY A 314 -22.92 97.06 -47.12
N LEU A 315 -21.68 96.99 -46.63
CA LEU A 315 -20.61 97.91 -47.08
C LEU A 315 -20.25 97.69 -48.59
N ALA A 316 -20.25 96.46 -49.05
CA ALA A 316 -20.01 96.21 -50.49
C ALA A 316 -21.16 96.71 -51.38
N ALA A 317 -22.40 96.68 -50.94
CA ALA A 317 -23.51 97.25 -51.67
C ALA A 317 -23.42 98.79 -51.69
N ILE A 318 -23.10 99.43 -50.57
CA ILE A 318 -22.83 100.93 -50.53
C ILE A 318 -21.67 101.28 -51.43
N LEU A 319 -20.60 100.53 -51.44
CA LEU A 319 -19.47 100.75 -52.34
C LEU A 319 -19.87 100.65 -53.84
N ALA A 320 -20.65 99.66 -54.19
CA ALA A 320 -21.17 99.47 -55.53
C ALA A 320 -22.09 100.67 -55.97
N GLU A 321 -22.98 101.06 -55.04
CA GLU A 321 -23.85 102.27 -55.30
C GLU A 321 -23.01 103.53 -55.49
N LEU A 322 -21.91 103.72 -54.73
CA LEU A 322 -21.03 104.85 -54.86
C LEU A 322 -20.15 104.79 -56.15
N GLU A 323 -19.82 103.62 -56.62
CA GLU A 323 -19.12 103.43 -57.92
C GLU A 323 -20.04 103.64 -59.08
N GLU A 324 -21.33 103.28 -58.99
CA GLU A 324 -22.32 103.60 -60.04
C GLU A 324 -22.69 105.12 -60.10
N ALA A 325 -22.54 105.84 -59.03
CA ALA A 325 -22.86 107.28 -58.94
C ALA A 325 -21.67 108.19 -59.40
N LYS A 326 -20.58 107.66 -59.86
CA LYS A 326 -19.39 108.33 -60.33
C LYS A 326 -19.28 108.27 -61.83
#